data_e9ad5d781122cb54c1e6ec1f1b162bed
#
_entry.id   e9ad5d781122cb54c1e6ec1f1b162bed
#
_cell.length_a   1.000
_cell.length_b   1.000
_cell.length_c   1.000
_cell.angle_alpha   90.00
_cell.angle_beta   90.00
_cell.angle_gamma   90.00
#
_symmetry.space_group_name_H-M   'P 1'
#
loop_
_entity.id
_entity.type
_entity.pdbx_description
1 polymer ?
#
loop_
_entity_poly.entity_id
_entity_poly.type
_entity_poly.pdbx_seq_one_letter_code
_entity_poly.pdbx_strand_id
1 'polypeptide(L)'
;MHKQLSVLSDVKDLAELLDGAGVEQAKLVPAGGRLELVLEGTRAMVEQPAVARSGWFTRAKTPWTKYRLTLTRITGVTVTRAEPAPADHAPLLACDAVPGGYELTVQAPDGLRLVVGLEQLEGTVADVGSVIQVP
;
A
#
# COMPACT_ATOMS: atom_id res chain seq x y z
N MET A 1 11.57 4.11 -2.49
CA MET A 1 10.36 4.63 -3.18
C MET A 1 9.90 5.89 -2.48
N HIS A 2 9.53 6.87 -3.23
CA HIS A 2 8.82 8.04 -2.74
C HIS A 2 7.89 8.51 -3.86
N LYS A 3 6.59 8.60 -3.57
CA LYS A 3 5.60 8.90 -4.59
C LYS A 3 4.47 9.73 -4.02
N GLN A 4 3.98 10.69 -4.80
CA GLN A 4 2.78 11.45 -4.46
C GLN A 4 1.58 10.89 -5.23
N LEU A 5 0.43 10.86 -4.57
CA LEU A 5 -0.83 10.44 -5.15
C LEU A 5 -1.69 11.68 -5.40
N SER A 6 -2.08 11.90 -6.65
CA SER A 6 -2.93 13.03 -7.02
C SER A 6 -3.95 12.67 -8.10
N VAL A 7 -3.71 11.62 -8.87
CA VAL A 7 -4.62 11.13 -9.91
C VAL A 7 -4.75 9.61 -9.84
N LEU A 8 -5.79 9.07 -10.46
CA LEU A 8 -6.08 7.64 -10.40
C LEU A 8 -4.94 6.76 -10.90
N SER A 9 -4.20 7.21 -11.91
CA SER A 9 -3.06 6.46 -12.43
C SER A 9 -1.95 6.30 -11.40
N ASP A 10 -1.80 7.24 -10.48
CA ASP A 10 -0.82 7.12 -9.40
C ASP A 10 -1.14 5.95 -8.48
N VAL A 11 -2.43 5.76 -8.18
CA VAL A 11 -2.88 4.62 -7.36
C VAL A 11 -2.62 3.30 -8.08
N LYS A 12 -2.88 3.26 -9.37
CA LYS A 12 -2.62 2.06 -10.18
C LYS A 12 -1.14 1.69 -10.18
N ASP A 13 -0.27 2.68 -10.37
CA ASP A 13 1.18 2.47 -10.34
C ASP A 13 1.63 1.99 -8.96
N LEU A 14 1.09 2.61 -7.90
CA LEU A 14 1.41 2.20 -6.55
C LEU A 14 0.92 0.79 -6.25
N ALA A 15 -0.24 0.41 -6.74
CA ALA A 15 -0.78 -0.94 -6.55
C ALA A 15 0.17 -2.01 -7.14
N GLU A 16 0.81 -1.71 -8.25
CA GLU A 16 1.82 -2.60 -8.84
C GLU A 16 3.06 -2.71 -7.95
N LEU A 17 3.51 -1.61 -7.37
CA LEU A 17 4.65 -1.60 -6.46
C LEU A 17 4.35 -2.30 -5.12
N LEU A 18 3.09 -2.33 -4.73
CA LEU A 18 2.64 -2.96 -3.49
C LEU A 18 2.03 -4.35 -3.72
N ASP A 19 2.26 -4.96 -4.87
CA ASP A 19 1.76 -6.30 -5.14
C ASP A 19 2.34 -7.29 -4.13
N GLY A 20 1.47 -8.04 -3.46
CA GLY A 20 1.87 -8.97 -2.41
C GLY A 20 2.23 -8.34 -1.07
N ALA A 21 2.14 -7.02 -0.95
CA ALA A 21 2.46 -6.34 0.30
C ALA A 21 1.41 -6.61 1.38
N GLY A 22 1.85 -6.57 2.63
CA GLY A 22 0.96 -6.65 3.79
C GLY A 22 0.69 -5.29 4.40
N VAL A 23 -0.35 -5.23 5.23
CA VAL A 23 -0.65 -4.07 6.08
C VAL A 23 -0.47 -4.52 7.53
N GLU A 24 0.53 -3.95 8.19
CA GLU A 24 0.81 -4.27 9.59
C GLU A 24 0.06 -3.34 10.53
N GLN A 25 -0.14 -2.09 10.11
CA GLN A 25 -0.75 -1.08 10.95
C GLN A 25 -1.53 -0.07 10.09
N ALA A 26 -2.72 0.27 10.57
CA ALA A 26 -3.54 1.32 9.98
C ALA A 26 -4.08 2.19 11.11
N LYS A 27 -3.89 3.49 11.03
CA LYS A 27 -4.35 4.40 12.08
C LYS A 27 -4.77 5.75 11.52
N LEU A 28 -5.73 6.38 12.20
CA LEU A 28 -6.14 7.74 11.95
C LEU A 28 -5.37 8.66 12.89
N VAL A 29 -4.71 9.66 12.33
CA VAL A 29 -3.87 10.58 13.07
C VAL A 29 -4.41 12.00 12.89
N PRO A 30 -4.65 12.76 13.97
CA PRO A 30 -5.02 14.15 13.84
C PRO A 30 -3.87 14.99 13.27
N ALA A 31 -4.18 15.79 12.28
CA ALA A 31 -3.19 16.68 11.67
C ALA A 31 -3.87 17.98 11.23
N GLY A 32 -3.57 19.08 11.94
CA GLY A 32 -4.06 20.40 11.58
C GLY A 32 -5.58 20.54 11.49
N GLY A 33 -6.32 19.92 12.41
CA GLY A 33 -7.79 19.96 12.43
C GLY A 33 -8.46 18.97 11.47
N ARG A 34 -7.69 18.15 10.77
CA ARG A 34 -8.17 17.10 9.89
C ARG A 34 -7.60 15.76 10.33
N LEU A 35 -8.15 14.68 9.80
CA LEU A 35 -7.62 13.32 10.04
C LEU A 35 -6.82 12.90 8.84
N GLU A 36 -5.69 12.24 9.10
CA GLU A 36 -4.91 11.54 8.11
C GLU A 36 -4.98 10.04 8.37
N LEU A 37 -5.06 9.25 7.32
CA LEU A 37 -4.95 7.81 7.42
C LEU A 37 -3.50 7.41 7.12
N VAL A 38 -2.87 6.72 8.06
CA VAL A 38 -1.51 6.23 7.90
C VAL A 38 -1.54 4.71 7.89
N LEU A 39 -1.09 4.14 6.78
CA LEU A 39 -0.92 2.70 6.60
C LEU A 39 0.56 2.37 6.58
N GLU A 40 0.95 1.38 7.35
CA GLU A 40 2.32 0.87 7.35
C GLU A 40 2.32 -0.63 7.15
N GLY A 41 3.30 -1.12 6.43
CA GLY A 41 3.46 -2.53 6.17
C GLY A 41 4.79 -2.83 5.51
N THR A 42 4.93 -4.05 5.00
CA THR A 42 6.12 -4.49 4.28
C THR A 42 5.77 -4.78 2.83
N ARG A 43 6.68 -4.49 1.94
CA ARG A 43 6.55 -4.74 0.52
C ARG A 43 7.81 -5.34 -0.07
N ALA A 44 7.66 -6.14 -1.12
CA ALA A 44 8.78 -6.56 -1.94
C ALA A 44 9.22 -5.38 -2.82
N MET A 45 10.52 -5.16 -2.93
CA MET A 45 11.08 -4.10 -3.78
C MET A 45 11.15 -4.60 -5.22
N VAL A 46 9.98 -4.72 -5.86
CA VAL A 46 9.85 -5.31 -7.21
C VAL A 46 10.54 -4.49 -8.30
N GLU A 47 10.77 -3.20 -8.05
CA GLU A 47 11.52 -2.31 -8.94
C GLU A 47 13.03 -2.55 -8.91
N GLN A 48 13.51 -3.30 -7.91
CA GLN A 48 14.89 -3.72 -7.83
C GLN A 48 14.96 -5.20 -8.21
N PRO A 49 15.42 -5.54 -9.40
CA PRO A 49 15.52 -6.93 -9.78
C PRO A 49 16.47 -7.67 -8.82
N ALA A 50 16.09 -8.88 -8.47
CA ALA A 50 16.93 -9.73 -7.66
C ALA A 50 18.29 -9.87 -8.34
N VAL A 51 19.36 -9.56 -7.61
CA VAL A 51 20.71 -9.64 -8.15
C VAL A 51 21.07 -11.12 -8.33
N ALA A 52 21.22 -11.53 -9.59
CA ALA A 52 21.74 -12.84 -9.90
C ALA A 52 23.24 -12.84 -9.54
N ARG A 53 23.60 -13.52 -8.45
CA ARG A 53 25.01 -13.74 -8.14
C ARG A 53 25.52 -14.92 -8.97
N SER A 54 26.71 -14.77 -9.45
CA SER A 54 27.41 -15.88 -10.12
C SER A 54 27.65 -16.99 -9.10
N GLY A 55 26.99 -18.11 -9.26
CA GLY A 55 27.13 -19.25 -8.40
C GLY A 55 25.88 -20.11 -8.44
N TRP A 56 26.05 -21.40 -8.56
CA TRP A 56 24.96 -22.32 -8.78
C TRP A 56 24.01 -22.44 -7.58
N PHE A 57 24.43 -21.96 -6.41
CA PHE A 57 23.67 -22.10 -5.17
C PHE A 57 23.00 -20.82 -4.73
N THR A 58 23.22 -19.72 -5.43
CA THR A 58 22.70 -18.43 -5.00
C THR A 58 21.35 -18.21 -5.64
N ARG A 59 20.31 -18.29 -4.84
CA ARG A 59 18.98 -17.89 -5.27
C ARG A 59 18.90 -16.38 -5.22
N ALA A 60 18.45 -15.80 -6.31
CA ALA A 60 18.12 -14.39 -6.33
C ALA A 60 16.95 -14.15 -5.37
N LYS A 61 17.11 -13.25 -4.41
CA LYS A 61 16.07 -12.88 -3.46
C LYS A 61 15.65 -11.45 -3.70
N THR A 62 14.36 -11.21 -3.80
CA THR A 62 13.83 -9.86 -3.86
C THR A 62 13.95 -9.24 -2.47
N PRO A 63 14.58 -8.07 -2.33
CA PRO A 63 14.64 -7.40 -1.04
C PRO A 63 13.27 -6.90 -0.62
N TRP A 64 13.06 -6.84 0.68
CA TRP A 64 11.83 -6.32 1.28
C TRP A 64 12.14 -5.08 2.10
N THR A 65 11.22 -4.17 2.17
CA THR A 65 11.33 -2.97 2.99
C THR A 65 9.99 -2.63 3.60
N LYS A 66 10.00 -1.74 4.58
CA LYS A 66 8.78 -1.17 5.14
C LYS A 66 8.35 0.03 4.32
N TYR A 67 7.05 0.19 4.15
CA TYR A 67 6.47 1.36 3.50
C TYR A 67 5.51 2.08 4.44
N ARG A 68 5.28 3.34 4.17
CA ARG A 68 4.25 4.15 4.81
C ARG A 68 3.45 4.88 3.76
N LEU A 69 2.14 4.67 3.77
CA LEU A 69 1.19 5.40 2.93
C LEU A 69 0.39 6.35 3.82
N THR A 70 0.42 7.63 3.50
CA THR A 70 -0.34 8.65 4.21
C THR A 70 -1.38 9.24 3.27
N LEU A 71 -2.65 9.20 3.65
CA LEU A 71 -3.75 9.78 2.89
C LEU A 71 -4.32 10.95 3.67
N THR A 72 -4.45 12.08 2.99
CA THR A 72 -5.09 13.27 3.50
C THR A 72 -6.44 13.47 2.82
N ARG A 73 -7.21 14.46 3.23
CA ARG A 73 -8.53 14.77 2.66
C ARG A 73 -9.53 13.62 2.75
N ILE A 74 -9.42 12.80 3.79
CA ILE A 74 -10.36 11.70 4.00
C ILE A 74 -11.69 12.21 4.53
N THR A 75 -12.78 11.60 4.05
CA THR A 75 -14.14 11.91 4.51
C THR A 75 -14.69 10.82 5.41
N GLY A 76 -14.14 9.62 5.34
CA GLY A 76 -14.52 8.52 6.20
C GLY A 76 -13.73 7.26 5.91
N VAL A 77 -13.73 6.35 6.87
CA VAL A 77 -13.07 5.05 6.74
C VAL A 77 -14.01 3.98 7.28
N THR A 78 -14.24 2.96 6.48
CA THR A 78 -14.98 1.76 6.89
C THR A 78 -14.00 0.58 6.96
N VAL A 79 -13.95 -0.07 8.10
CA VAL A 79 -13.07 -1.22 8.34
C VAL A 79 -13.92 -2.49 8.38
N THR A 80 -13.55 -3.46 7.58
CA THR A 80 -14.18 -4.79 7.61
C THR A 80 -13.10 -5.86 7.61
N ARG A 81 -13.46 -7.04 8.10
CA ARG A 81 -12.62 -8.22 7.99
C ARG A 81 -13.39 -9.33 7.32
N ALA A 82 -12.73 -9.97 6.38
CA ALA A 82 -13.25 -11.13 5.68
C ALA A 82 -12.28 -12.29 5.86
N GLU A 83 -12.62 -13.45 5.34
CA GLU A 83 -11.67 -14.55 5.29
C GLU A 83 -10.51 -14.19 4.38
N PRO A 84 -9.29 -14.70 4.66
CA PRO A 84 -8.14 -14.45 3.79
C PRO A 84 -8.44 -14.85 2.35
N ALA A 85 -8.08 -13.98 1.41
CA ALA A 85 -8.32 -14.21 0.00
C ALA A 85 -7.42 -15.32 -0.54
N PRO A 86 -7.86 -16.07 -1.57
CA PRO A 86 -6.98 -17.00 -2.27
C PRO A 86 -5.80 -16.29 -2.94
N ALA A 87 -4.83 -17.07 -3.41
CA ALA A 87 -3.58 -16.55 -3.95
C ALA A 87 -3.74 -15.62 -5.16
N ASP A 88 -4.84 -15.71 -5.88
CA ASP A 88 -5.18 -14.90 -7.05
C ASP A 88 -6.12 -13.74 -6.73
N HIS A 89 -6.05 -13.23 -5.54
CA HIS A 89 -6.91 -12.17 -5.02
C HIS A 89 -6.68 -10.79 -5.67
N ALA A 90 -7.57 -9.86 -5.32
CA ALA A 90 -7.52 -8.49 -5.80
C ALA A 90 -6.24 -7.76 -5.37
N PRO A 91 -5.81 -6.72 -6.10
CA PRO A 91 -4.66 -5.92 -5.69
C PRO A 91 -4.88 -5.26 -4.34
N LEU A 92 -3.78 -4.95 -3.65
CA LEU A 92 -3.83 -4.30 -2.33
C LEU A 92 -4.60 -2.98 -2.37
N LEU A 93 -4.42 -2.20 -3.44
CA LEU A 93 -5.06 -0.90 -3.59
C LEU A 93 -5.91 -0.86 -4.86
N ALA A 94 -7.08 -0.28 -4.74
CA ALA A 94 -7.92 0.07 -5.88
C ALA A 94 -8.64 1.38 -5.58
N CYS A 95 -8.76 2.25 -6.55
CA CYS A 95 -9.40 3.54 -6.38
C CYS A 95 -10.33 3.86 -7.54
N ASP A 96 -11.51 4.34 -7.20
CA ASP A 96 -12.53 4.76 -8.17
C ASP A 96 -12.96 6.19 -7.90
N ALA A 97 -13.27 6.92 -8.95
CA ALA A 97 -13.93 8.20 -8.81
C ALA A 97 -15.42 7.95 -8.49
N VAL A 98 -15.91 8.69 -7.49
CA VAL A 98 -17.30 8.61 -7.04
C VAL A 98 -17.88 10.02 -6.97
N PRO A 99 -19.20 10.19 -6.91
CA PRO A 99 -19.79 11.51 -6.72
C PRO A 99 -19.23 12.20 -5.46
N GLY A 100 -18.65 13.38 -5.64
CA GLY A 100 -18.07 14.15 -4.54
C GLY A 100 -16.63 13.82 -4.17
N GLY A 101 -15.96 12.91 -4.90
CA GLY A 101 -14.57 12.60 -4.59
C GLY A 101 -14.09 11.25 -5.11
N TYR A 102 -13.43 10.51 -4.25
CA TYR A 102 -12.83 9.21 -4.58
C TYR A 102 -13.11 8.19 -3.48
N GLU A 103 -13.09 6.93 -3.86
CA GLU A 103 -13.17 5.82 -2.92
C GLU A 103 -11.97 4.91 -3.14
N LEU A 104 -11.13 4.80 -2.11
CA LEU A 104 -9.95 3.94 -2.12
C LEU A 104 -10.26 2.69 -1.31
N THR A 105 -10.05 1.53 -1.89
CA THR A 105 -10.15 0.25 -1.20
C THR A 105 -8.77 -0.33 -0.95
N VAL A 106 -8.50 -0.69 0.30
CA VAL A 106 -7.30 -1.42 0.69
C VAL A 106 -7.73 -2.84 1.06
N GLN A 107 -7.19 -3.81 0.33
CA GLN A 107 -7.51 -5.22 0.54
C GLN A 107 -6.25 -5.97 0.92
N ALA A 108 -6.04 -6.18 2.21
CA ALA A 108 -4.87 -6.89 2.69
C ALA A 108 -5.04 -8.42 2.53
N PRO A 109 -3.94 -9.16 2.37
CA PRO A 109 -3.99 -10.61 2.20
C PRO A 109 -4.58 -11.36 3.40
N ASP A 110 -4.51 -10.80 4.59
CA ASP A 110 -5.05 -11.41 5.82
C ASP A 110 -6.56 -11.21 6.01
N GLY A 111 -7.22 -10.58 5.05
CA GLY A 111 -8.67 -10.34 5.09
C GLY A 111 -9.07 -8.96 5.59
N LEU A 112 -8.14 -8.13 5.99
CA LEU A 112 -8.42 -6.74 6.36
C LEU A 112 -8.84 -5.96 5.12
N ARG A 113 -9.98 -5.28 5.20
CA ARG A 113 -10.46 -4.43 4.13
C ARG A 113 -10.81 -3.04 4.68
N LEU A 114 -10.22 -2.02 4.08
CA LEU A 114 -10.52 -0.64 4.37
C LEU A 114 -11.16 0.01 3.15
N VAL A 115 -12.27 0.70 3.35
CA VAL A 115 -12.88 1.52 2.31
C VAL A 115 -12.77 2.97 2.79
N VAL A 116 -12.01 3.76 2.05
CA VAL A 116 -11.65 5.11 2.43
C VAL A 116 -12.30 6.09 1.46
N GLY A 117 -13.17 6.94 1.98
CA GLY A 117 -13.72 8.06 1.22
C GLY A 117 -12.73 9.22 1.24
N LEU A 118 -12.52 9.84 0.09
CA LEU A 118 -11.61 10.95 -0.09
C LEU A 118 -12.31 12.10 -0.81
N GLU A 119 -12.19 13.30 -0.26
CA GLU A 119 -12.66 14.51 -0.93
C GLU A 119 -11.83 14.83 -2.17
N GLN A 120 -10.52 14.62 -2.04
CA GLN A 120 -9.55 14.71 -3.13
C GLN A 120 -8.56 13.57 -2.99
N LEU A 121 -8.02 13.10 -4.11
CA LEU A 121 -6.95 12.11 -4.07
C LEU A 121 -5.64 12.84 -3.74
N GLU A 122 -5.24 12.76 -2.50
CA GLU A 122 -4.06 13.43 -1.99
C GLU A 122 -3.39 12.51 -0.97
N GLY A 123 -2.15 12.19 -1.22
CA GLY A 123 -1.40 11.33 -0.33
C GLY A 123 0.05 11.19 -0.74
N THR A 124 0.82 10.56 0.11
CA THR A 124 2.22 10.25 -0.13
C THR A 124 2.51 8.84 0.31
N VAL A 125 3.43 8.20 -0.38
CA VAL A 125 3.95 6.91 0.01
C VAL A 125 5.46 6.95 -0.05
N ALA A 126 6.11 6.35 0.93
CA ALA A 126 7.56 6.29 0.99
C ALA A 126 8.00 5.00 1.66
N ASP A 127 9.17 4.53 1.29
CA ASP A 127 9.83 3.48 2.03
C ASP A 127 10.38 4.06 3.32
N VAL A 128 10.17 3.36 4.42
CA VAL A 128 10.62 3.74 5.75
C VAL A 128 11.35 2.56 6.39
N GLY A 129 12.54 2.82 6.91
CA GLY A 129 13.31 1.79 7.57
C GLY A 129 14.31 1.08 6.67
N SER A 130 14.96 0.10 7.23
CA SER A 130 16.04 -0.65 6.56
C SER A 130 15.49 -1.71 5.63
N VAL A 131 16.24 -1.99 4.58
CA VAL A 131 15.95 -3.11 3.69
C VAL A 131 16.06 -4.42 4.47
N ILE A 132 15.04 -5.26 4.35
CA ILE A 132 14.98 -6.56 5.00
C ILE A 132 15.12 -7.62 3.92
N GLN A 133 16.07 -8.52 4.09
CA GLN A 133 16.18 -9.68 3.22
C GLN A 133 15.42 -10.85 3.86
N VAL A 134 14.41 -11.32 3.15
CA VAL A 134 13.66 -12.49 3.59
C VAL A 134 14.44 -13.73 3.20
N PRO A 135 14.70 -14.63 4.16
CA PRO A 135 15.45 -15.87 3.88
C PRO A 135 14.70 -16.77 2.90
#